data_bd26e1c6bb8fa2b5040c4b6bd0f5e3b5
#
_entry.id   bd26e1c6bb8fa2b5040c4b6bd0f5e3b5
#
_cell.length_a   1.000
_cell.length_b   1.000
_cell.length_c   1.000
_cell.angle_alpha   90.00
_cell.angle_beta   90.00
_cell.angle_gamma   90.00
#
_symmetry.space_group_name_H-M   'P 1'
#
loop_
_entity.id
_entity.type
_entity.pdbx_description
1 polymer ?
#
loop_
_entity_poly.entity_id
_entity_poly.type
_entity_poly.pdbx_seq_one_letter_code
_entity_poly.pdbx_strand_id
1 'polypeptide(L)'
;MTKIFALGDSYVAGYGVDYDQCWVSRLEKLLNRSIANLGMNGAWITELSEYPPALESGDVLLVLGGANDFIGEGTVAQVMASYESLKAYAKKAGARCLIILPPTPIIVEEELFVGLNMIHSLQEKLKELNEKAEGLHLDSVIPKDPSLYIDGIHLTPEGHGLIAHAVYEYGMEENIF
;
A
#
# COMPACT_ATOMS: atom_id res chain seq x y z
N MET A 1 18.64 -10.50 -13.82
CA MET A 1 17.27 -10.12 -14.24
C MET A 1 16.70 -9.31 -13.08
N THR A 2 16.24 -8.09 -13.32
CA THR A 2 15.72 -7.20 -12.27
C THR A 2 14.43 -7.77 -11.66
N LYS A 3 14.35 -7.77 -10.34
CA LYS A 3 13.20 -8.28 -9.56
C LYS A 3 12.28 -7.14 -9.17
N ILE A 4 11.03 -7.45 -8.93
CA ILE A 4 10.04 -6.52 -8.35
C ILE A 4 9.53 -7.16 -7.06
N PHE A 5 9.52 -6.38 -5.99
CA PHE A 5 8.99 -6.77 -4.68
C PHE A 5 7.82 -5.86 -4.32
N ALA A 6 6.74 -6.41 -3.81
CA ALA A 6 5.64 -5.67 -3.22
C ALA A 6 5.62 -5.95 -1.71
N LEU A 7 6.02 -4.97 -0.91
CA LEU A 7 6.13 -5.04 0.55
C LEU A 7 4.97 -4.28 1.19
N GLY A 8 4.31 -4.87 2.18
CA GLY A 8 3.25 -4.19 2.91
C GLY A 8 2.36 -5.10 3.72
N ASP A 9 1.17 -4.61 4.00
CA ASP A 9 0.19 -5.24 4.88
C ASP A 9 -0.89 -6.04 4.12
N SER A 10 -2.11 -6.07 4.64
CA SER A 10 -3.25 -6.78 4.05
C SER A 10 -3.64 -6.29 2.65
N TYR A 11 -3.37 -5.03 2.31
CA TYR A 11 -3.59 -4.53 0.95
C TYR A 11 -2.65 -5.22 -0.06
N VAL A 12 -1.41 -5.49 0.34
CA VAL A 12 -0.44 -6.19 -0.52
C VAL A 12 -0.70 -7.69 -0.50
N ALA A 13 -1.02 -8.26 0.66
CA ALA A 13 -1.39 -9.68 0.78
C ALA A 13 -2.63 -10.06 -0.05
N GLY A 14 -3.52 -9.11 -0.32
CA GLY A 14 -4.78 -9.35 -1.01
C GLY A 14 -5.86 -9.91 -0.09
N TYR A 15 -5.98 -9.35 1.13
CA TYR A 15 -7.01 -9.79 2.07
C TYR A 15 -8.41 -9.67 1.48
N GLY A 16 -9.18 -10.77 1.57
CA GLY A 16 -10.58 -10.81 1.14
C GLY A 16 -10.79 -11.03 -0.36
N VAL A 17 -9.74 -11.19 -1.14
CA VAL A 17 -9.83 -11.49 -2.58
C VAL A 17 -9.00 -12.72 -2.95
N ASP A 18 -9.33 -13.36 -4.06
CA ASP A 18 -8.53 -14.46 -4.59
C ASP A 18 -7.17 -13.98 -5.12
N TYR A 19 -6.19 -14.87 -5.17
CA TYR A 19 -4.83 -14.55 -5.57
C TYR A 19 -4.75 -13.80 -6.90
N ASP A 20 -5.49 -14.24 -7.91
CA ASP A 20 -5.49 -13.63 -9.26
C ASP A 20 -6.28 -12.31 -9.35
N GLN A 21 -7.03 -11.97 -8.30
CA GLN A 21 -7.79 -10.73 -8.14
C GLN A 21 -7.02 -9.65 -7.36
N CYS A 22 -5.96 -10.05 -6.61
CA CYS A 22 -5.09 -9.13 -5.91
C CYS A 22 -4.38 -8.18 -6.90
N TRP A 23 -4.20 -6.93 -6.51
CA TRP A 23 -3.55 -5.92 -7.36
C TRP A 23 -2.13 -6.31 -7.77
N VAL A 24 -1.38 -7.00 -6.92
CA VAL A 24 -0.02 -7.47 -7.23
C VAL A 24 -0.04 -8.44 -8.40
N SER A 25 -0.91 -9.46 -8.37
CA SER A 25 -1.05 -10.44 -9.46
C SER A 25 -1.59 -9.82 -10.75
N ARG A 26 -2.44 -8.79 -10.64
CA ARG A 26 -2.92 -8.03 -11.80
C ARG A 26 -1.82 -7.18 -12.41
N LEU A 27 -0.98 -6.56 -11.58
CA LEU A 27 0.18 -5.78 -12.02
C LEU A 27 1.22 -6.69 -12.71
N GLU A 28 1.44 -7.92 -12.21
CA GLU A 28 2.26 -8.93 -12.90
C GLU A 28 1.83 -9.14 -14.35
N LYS A 29 0.51 -9.29 -14.55
CA LYS A 29 -0.08 -9.47 -15.89
C LYS A 29 0.13 -8.23 -16.76
N LEU A 30 -0.07 -7.03 -16.23
CA LEU A 30 0.12 -5.77 -16.96
C LEU A 30 1.58 -5.56 -17.39
N LEU A 31 2.52 -5.89 -16.50
CA LEU A 31 3.96 -5.74 -16.76
C LEU A 31 4.55 -6.92 -17.53
N ASN A 32 3.83 -8.05 -17.64
CA ASN A 32 4.37 -9.34 -18.09
C ASN A 32 5.67 -9.72 -17.35
N ARG A 33 5.70 -9.49 -16.03
CA ARG A 33 6.85 -9.74 -15.13
C ARG A 33 6.36 -10.24 -13.79
N SER A 34 7.09 -11.17 -13.18
CA SER A 34 6.78 -11.66 -11.85
C SER A 34 7.10 -10.61 -10.77
N ILE A 35 6.26 -10.56 -9.74
CA ILE A 35 6.40 -9.71 -8.56
C ILE A 35 6.41 -10.61 -7.32
N ALA A 36 7.41 -10.48 -6.48
CA ALA A 36 7.41 -11.15 -5.17
C ALA A 36 6.44 -10.42 -4.24
N ASN A 37 5.29 -11.03 -3.99
CA ASN A 37 4.32 -10.50 -3.03
C ASN A 37 4.80 -10.82 -1.61
N LEU A 38 5.19 -9.80 -0.85
CA LEU A 38 5.66 -9.85 0.54
C LEU A 38 4.63 -9.20 1.50
N GLY A 39 3.36 -9.23 1.12
CA GLY A 39 2.26 -8.73 1.95
C GLY A 39 2.00 -9.63 3.16
N MET A 40 1.80 -9.02 4.32
CA MET A 40 1.48 -9.71 5.58
C MET A 40 0.30 -9.02 6.25
N ASN A 41 -0.80 -9.76 6.43
CA ASN A 41 -2.00 -9.23 7.10
C ASN A 41 -1.65 -8.70 8.50
N GLY A 42 -2.08 -7.47 8.78
CA GLY A 42 -1.85 -6.82 10.07
C GLY A 42 -0.44 -6.26 10.28
N ALA A 43 0.46 -6.39 9.32
CA ALA A 43 1.83 -5.89 9.46
C ALA A 43 1.89 -4.36 9.59
N TRP A 44 2.85 -3.89 10.36
CA TRP A 44 3.17 -2.47 10.50
C TRP A 44 4.32 -2.09 9.60
N ILE A 45 4.21 -0.98 8.90
CA ILE A 45 5.29 -0.52 8.02
C ILE A 45 6.54 -0.13 8.81
N THR A 46 6.37 0.31 10.06
CA THR A 46 7.48 0.59 10.97
C THR A 46 8.32 -0.64 11.28
N GLU A 47 7.70 -1.82 11.40
CA GLU A 47 8.40 -3.09 11.57
C GLU A 47 8.99 -3.59 10.25
N LEU A 48 8.21 -3.57 9.16
CA LEU A 48 8.66 -4.05 7.85
C LEU A 48 9.87 -3.27 7.34
N SER A 49 9.99 -1.99 7.67
CA SER A 49 11.13 -1.15 7.27
C SER A 49 12.46 -1.54 7.93
N GLU A 50 12.42 -2.30 9.03
CA GLU A 50 13.62 -2.82 9.68
C GLU A 50 14.19 -4.07 8.98
N TYR A 51 13.34 -4.78 8.23
CA TYR A 51 13.71 -6.05 7.56
C TYR A 51 13.29 -6.05 6.07
N PRO A 52 13.76 -5.08 5.27
CA PRO A 52 13.41 -5.03 3.86
C PRO A 52 14.00 -6.23 3.10
N PRO A 53 13.41 -6.62 1.95
CA PRO A 53 13.98 -7.67 1.13
C PRO A 53 15.37 -7.28 0.60
N ALA A 54 16.23 -8.28 0.37
CA ALA A 54 17.51 -8.03 -0.25
C ALA A 54 17.34 -7.52 -1.68
N LEU A 55 17.80 -6.29 -1.94
CA LEU A 55 17.70 -5.63 -3.24
C LEU A 55 19.07 -5.59 -3.95
N GLU A 56 19.02 -5.75 -5.26
CA GLU A 56 20.14 -5.58 -6.19
C GLU A 56 19.92 -4.37 -7.09
N SER A 57 20.98 -3.93 -7.76
CA SER A 57 20.89 -2.80 -8.69
C SER A 57 19.88 -3.07 -9.81
N GLY A 58 18.97 -2.12 -10.00
CA GLY A 58 17.89 -2.18 -10.98
C GLY A 58 16.60 -2.84 -10.47
N ASP A 59 16.60 -3.44 -9.26
CA ASP A 59 15.37 -3.96 -8.67
C ASP A 59 14.35 -2.85 -8.37
N VAL A 60 13.10 -3.24 -8.13
CA VAL A 60 12.00 -2.34 -7.79
C VAL A 60 11.35 -2.78 -6.48
N LEU A 61 11.19 -1.86 -5.56
CA LEU A 61 10.45 -2.04 -4.31
C LEU A 61 9.17 -1.20 -4.34
N LEU A 62 8.02 -1.87 -4.37
CA LEU A 62 6.70 -1.26 -4.19
C LEU A 62 6.31 -1.40 -2.73
N VAL A 63 5.91 -0.31 -2.09
CA VAL A 63 5.56 -0.30 -0.65
C VAL A 63 4.15 0.23 -0.48
N LEU A 64 3.27 -0.56 0.13
CA LEU A 64 1.90 -0.14 0.49
C LEU A 64 1.56 -0.64 1.89
N GLY A 65 1.46 0.27 2.84
CA GLY A 65 1.15 -0.02 4.25
C GLY A 65 1.24 1.24 5.10
N GLY A 66 0.96 1.12 6.40
CA GLY A 66 0.97 2.21 7.38
C GLY A 66 -0.37 2.40 8.09
N ALA A 67 -1.47 1.86 7.56
CA ALA A 67 -2.77 1.92 8.22
C ALA A 67 -2.78 1.17 9.56
N ASN A 68 -2.15 0.00 9.63
CA ASN A 68 -2.08 -0.79 10.86
C ASN A 68 -1.24 -0.13 11.95
N ASP A 69 -0.21 0.63 11.58
CA ASP A 69 0.58 1.45 12.52
C ASP A 69 -0.33 2.42 13.26
N PHE A 70 -1.28 3.05 12.56
CA PHE A 70 -2.23 4.00 13.14
C PHE A 70 -3.28 3.34 14.03
N ILE A 71 -3.72 2.13 13.70
CA ILE A 71 -4.59 1.32 14.56
C ILE A 71 -3.86 0.97 15.86
N GLY A 72 -2.56 0.71 15.80
CA GLY A 72 -1.68 0.43 16.93
C GLY A 72 -1.06 1.66 17.61
N GLU A 73 -1.70 2.83 17.49
CA GLU A 73 -1.27 4.10 18.10
C GLU A 73 0.02 4.72 17.54
N GLY A 74 0.53 4.22 16.41
CA GLY A 74 1.65 4.81 15.68
C GLY A 74 1.35 6.24 15.20
N THR A 75 2.40 7.01 14.98
CA THR A 75 2.31 8.40 14.50
C THR A 75 2.61 8.53 13.02
N VAL A 76 2.08 9.56 12.38
CA VAL A 76 2.39 9.89 10.98
C VAL A 76 3.90 10.08 10.76
N ALA A 77 4.59 10.70 11.73
CA ALA A 77 6.03 10.90 11.67
C ALA A 77 6.81 9.57 11.64
N GLN A 78 6.39 8.56 12.41
CA GLN A 78 7.03 7.24 12.41
C GLN A 78 6.83 6.52 11.08
N VAL A 79 5.61 6.53 10.53
CA VAL A 79 5.31 5.93 9.22
C VAL A 79 6.10 6.63 8.11
N MET A 80 6.15 7.96 8.10
CA MET A 80 6.95 8.72 7.13
C MET A 80 8.45 8.40 7.25
N ALA A 81 8.99 8.29 8.46
CA ALA A 81 10.38 7.91 8.68
C ALA A 81 10.69 6.51 8.11
N SER A 82 9.74 5.56 8.23
CA SER A 82 9.86 4.23 7.64
C SER A 82 9.87 4.27 6.11
N TYR A 83 9.01 5.09 5.50
CA TYR A 83 9.03 5.29 4.05
C TYR A 83 10.37 5.85 3.57
N GLU A 84 10.89 6.87 4.24
CA GLU A 84 12.19 7.46 3.89
C GLU A 84 13.35 6.46 4.09
N SER A 85 13.29 5.63 5.14
CA SER A 85 14.25 4.54 5.36
C SER A 85 14.24 3.55 4.20
N LEU A 86 13.07 3.11 3.76
CA LEU A 86 12.93 2.18 2.62
C LEU A 86 13.39 2.80 1.29
N LYS A 87 13.07 4.07 1.04
CA LYS A 87 13.58 4.81 -0.13
C LYS A 87 15.12 4.89 -0.12
N ALA A 88 15.69 5.25 1.05
CA ALA A 88 17.15 5.35 1.21
C ALA A 88 17.83 3.98 1.04
N TYR A 89 17.23 2.91 1.59
CA TYR A 89 17.72 1.55 1.43
C TYR A 89 17.73 1.13 -0.04
N ALA A 90 16.62 1.30 -0.77
CA ALA A 90 16.53 0.98 -2.19
C ALA A 90 17.56 1.79 -3.01
N LYS A 91 17.65 3.09 -2.76
CA LYS A 91 18.63 3.97 -3.43
C LYS A 91 20.08 3.49 -3.21
N LYS A 92 20.42 3.07 -1.98
CA LYS A 92 21.76 2.55 -1.66
C LYS A 92 22.06 1.25 -2.42
N ALA A 93 21.06 0.42 -2.67
CA ALA A 93 21.18 -0.81 -3.46
C ALA A 93 21.22 -0.54 -4.98
N GLY A 94 20.98 0.69 -5.43
CA GLY A 94 20.79 1.03 -6.85
C GLY A 94 19.44 0.55 -7.39
N ALA A 95 18.47 0.31 -6.51
CA ALA A 95 17.10 -0.06 -6.81
C ALA A 95 16.18 1.17 -6.81
N ARG A 96 15.00 1.02 -7.40
CA ARG A 96 13.92 2.04 -7.37
C ARG A 96 12.91 1.69 -6.30
N CYS A 97 12.31 2.71 -5.69
CA CYS A 97 11.28 2.53 -4.67
C CYS A 97 10.07 3.41 -4.99
N LEU A 98 8.88 2.81 -4.97
CA LEU A 98 7.61 3.52 -5.06
C LEU A 98 6.85 3.33 -3.75
N ILE A 99 6.57 4.43 -3.07
CA ILE A 99 5.63 4.45 -1.94
C ILE A 99 4.22 4.64 -2.49
N ILE A 100 3.33 3.77 -2.07
CA ILE A 100 1.90 3.80 -2.39
C ILE A 100 1.18 4.09 -1.07
N LEU A 101 0.51 5.23 -0.99
CA LEU A 101 -0.16 5.68 0.21
C LEU A 101 -1.52 4.98 0.35
N PRO A 102 -1.83 4.36 1.51
CA PRO A 102 -3.08 3.64 1.71
C PRO A 102 -4.30 4.52 1.48
N PRO A 103 -5.40 3.95 0.97
CA PRO A 103 -6.64 4.69 0.85
C PRO A 103 -7.25 4.95 2.21
N THR A 104 -7.89 6.12 2.38
CA THR A 104 -8.64 6.44 3.58
C THR A 104 -9.88 5.53 3.66
N PRO A 105 -10.14 4.86 4.80
CA PRO A 105 -11.29 3.98 4.96
C PRO A 105 -12.61 4.75 4.88
N ILE A 106 -13.69 4.02 4.61
CA ILE A 106 -15.05 4.55 4.61
C ILE A 106 -15.89 3.86 5.69
N ILE A 107 -16.98 4.50 6.09
CA ILE A 107 -17.97 3.90 6.98
C ILE A 107 -18.98 3.15 6.11
N VAL A 108 -19.04 1.81 6.25
CA VAL A 108 -19.94 0.95 5.47
C VAL A 108 -21.23 0.65 6.25
N GLU A 109 -21.14 0.52 7.57
CA GLU A 109 -22.29 0.26 8.46
C GLU A 109 -22.19 1.14 9.71
N GLU A 110 -23.26 1.89 10.01
CA GLU A 110 -23.33 2.76 11.19
C GLU A 110 -23.47 2.01 12.51
N GLU A 111 -23.78 0.70 12.51
CA GLU A 111 -24.13 -0.07 13.69
C GLU A 111 -22.94 -0.55 14.55
N LEU A 112 -21.71 -0.46 14.07
CA LEU A 112 -20.52 -0.86 14.80
C LEU A 112 -19.91 0.31 15.60
N PHE A 113 -20.58 0.74 16.65
CA PHE A 113 -20.19 1.88 17.48
C PHE A 113 -18.75 1.84 18.01
N VAL A 114 -18.19 0.66 18.25
CA VAL A 114 -16.79 0.48 18.71
C VAL A 114 -15.80 0.68 17.57
N GLY A 115 -16.22 0.38 16.33
CA GLY A 115 -15.39 0.56 15.14
C GLY A 115 -15.34 2.01 14.63
N LEU A 116 -16.38 2.81 14.87
CA LEU A 116 -16.48 4.18 14.34
C LEU A 116 -15.36 5.10 14.84
N ASN A 117 -15.04 5.08 16.13
CA ASN A 117 -13.97 5.91 16.68
C ASN A 117 -12.60 5.52 16.11
N MET A 118 -12.35 4.23 15.91
CA MET A 118 -11.13 3.73 15.28
C MET A 118 -11.06 4.19 13.81
N ILE A 119 -12.16 4.07 13.07
CA ILE A 119 -12.22 4.50 11.65
C ILE A 119 -12.00 6.01 11.55
N HIS A 120 -12.63 6.83 12.38
CA HIS A 120 -12.41 8.28 12.38
C HIS A 120 -10.95 8.65 12.68
N SER A 121 -10.36 8.06 13.72
CA SER A 121 -8.94 8.29 14.03
C SER A 121 -8.02 7.86 12.89
N LEU A 122 -8.32 6.72 12.24
CA LEU A 122 -7.58 6.24 11.10
C LEU A 122 -7.73 7.18 9.90
N GLN A 123 -8.95 7.67 9.62
CA GLN A 123 -9.20 8.65 8.57
C GLN A 123 -8.38 9.93 8.77
N GLU A 124 -8.36 10.48 9.99
CA GLU A 124 -7.59 11.70 10.30
C GLU A 124 -6.09 11.50 10.08
N LYS A 125 -5.52 10.39 10.58
CA LYS A 125 -4.09 10.09 10.43
C LYS A 125 -3.71 9.80 8.97
N LEU A 126 -4.54 9.08 8.23
CA LEU A 126 -4.30 8.82 6.81
C LEU A 126 -4.42 10.09 5.97
N LYS A 127 -5.36 10.97 6.30
CA LYS A 127 -5.45 12.28 5.65
C LYS A 127 -4.18 13.09 5.89
N GLU A 128 -3.71 13.17 7.14
CA GLU A 128 -2.45 13.84 7.48
C GLU A 128 -1.25 13.24 6.74
N LEU A 129 -1.18 11.89 6.65
CA LEU A 129 -0.15 11.19 5.90
C LEU A 129 -0.19 11.56 4.41
N ASN A 130 -1.37 11.54 3.80
CA ASN A 130 -1.56 11.90 2.40
C ASN A 130 -1.23 13.38 2.09
N GLU A 131 -1.39 14.28 3.06
CA GLU A 131 -1.01 15.69 2.91
C GLU A 131 0.51 15.91 2.99
N LYS A 132 1.25 15.04 3.67
CA LYS A 132 2.67 15.23 3.98
C LYS A 132 3.62 14.31 3.22
N ALA A 133 3.19 13.12 2.85
CA ALA A 133 4.03 12.13 2.23
C ALA A 133 3.97 12.18 0.70
N GLU A 134 5.11 11.90 0.06
CA GLU A 134 5.22 11.78 -1.39
C GLU A 134 5.05 10.34 -1.84
N GLY A 135 4.32 10.13 -2.93
CA GLY A 135 4.10 8.81 -3.53
C GLY A 135 2.83 8.75 -4.36
N LEU A 136 2.39 7.55 -4.70
CA LEU A 136 1.11 7.33 -5.35
C LEU A 136 -0.01 7.37 -4.30
N HIS A 137 -0.90 8.35 -4.40
CA HIS A 137 -2.01 8.56 -3.47
C HIS A 137 -3.24 7.77 -3.92
N LEU A 138 -3.57 6.67 -3.23
CA LEU A 138 -4.74 5.86 -3.57
C LEU A 138 -6.07 6.58 -3.29
N ASP A 139 -6.09 7.58 -2.44
CA ASP A 139 -7.28 8.43 -2.24
C ASP A 139 -7.72 9.19 -3.48
N SER A 140 -6.81 9.47 -4.40
CA SER A 140 -7.13 10.08 -5.71
C SER A 140 -7.56 9.07 -6.76
N VAL A 141 -7.33 7.78 -6.50
CA VAL A 141 -7.57 6.67 -7.44
C VAL A 141 -8.86 5.92 -7.12
N ILE A 142 -9.11 5.68 -5.82
CA ILE A 142 -10.21 4.84 -5.35
C ILE A 142 -11.37 5.73 -4.90
N PRO A 143 -12.50 5.72 -5.62
CA PRO A 143 -13.70 6.44 -5.20
C PRO A 143 -14.17 5.99 -3.81
N LYS A 144 -14.78 6.91 -3.06
CA LYS A 144 -15.41 6.60 -1.77
C LYS A 144 -16.79 5.95 -1.97
N ASP A 145 -16.83 4.92 -2.78
CA ASP A 145 -18.01 4.12 -3.10
C ASP A 145 -18.02 2.83 -2.28
N PRO A 146 -19.04 2.60 -1.42
CA PRO A 146 -19.14 1.39 -0.61
C PRO A 146 -19.01 0.08 -1.39
N SER A 147 -19.40 0.05 -2.67
CA SER A 147 -19.28 -1.15 -3.51
C SER A 147 -17.83 -1.58 -3.78
N LEU A 148 -16.87 -0.70 -3.57
CA LEU A 148 -15.44 -1.00 -3.73
C LEU A 148 -14.78 -1.51 -2.44
N TYR A 149 -15.52 -1.59 -1.33
CA TYR A 149 -15.00 -1.99 -0.03
C TYR A 149 -15.72 -3.23 0.50
N ILE A 150 -14.99 -4.13 1.15
CA ILE A 150 -15.53 -5.33 1.78
C ILE A 150 -16.05 -4.98 3.19
N ASP A 151 -15.28 -4.21 3.95
CA ASP A 151 -15.52 -3.91 5.36
C ASP A 151 -15.23 -2.42 5.72
N GLY A 152 -15.17 -1.57 4.72
CA GLY A 152 -14.82 -0.15 4.85
C GLY A 152 -13.33 0.14 4.83
N ILE A 153 -12.48 -0.86 5.01
CA ILE A 153 -10.99 -0.77 4.95
C ILE A 153 -10.47 -1.53 3.74
N HIS A 154 -10.77 -2.83 3.65
CA HIS A 154 -10.28 -3.70 2.58
C HIS A 154 -11.12 -3.57 1.32
N LEU A 155 -10.48 -3.78 0.17
CA LEU A 155 -11.08 -3.54 -1.13
C LEU A 155 -11.59 -4.83 -1.80
N THR A 156 -12.63 -4.66 -2.60
CA THR A 156 -13.15 -5.70 -3.50
C THR A 156 -12.17 -5.97 -4.65
N PRO A 157 -12.40 -7.03 -5.45
CA PRO A 157 -11.61 -7.27 -6.67
C PRO A 157 -11.56 -6.06 -7.62
N GLU A 158 -12.64 -5.30 -7.72
CA GLU A 158 -12.70 -4.07 -8.52
C GLU A 158 -11.76 -3.00 -7.95
N GLY A 159 -11.77 -2.79 -6.64
CA GLY A 159 -10.85 -1.87 -5.96
C GLY A 159 -9.38 -2.27 -6.16
N HIS A 160 -9.06 -3.56 -6.05
CA HIS A 160 -7.73 -4.07 -6.39
C HIS A 160 -7.35 -3.84 -7.86
N GLY A 161 -8.32 -3.90 -8.77
CA GLY A 161 -8.12 -3.55 -10.18
C GLY A 161 -7.67 -2.10 -10.36
N LEU A 162 -8.33 -1.18 -9.65
CA LEU A 162 -7.96 0.25 -9.68
C LEU A 162 -6.53 0.49 -9.18
N ILE A 163 -6.13 -0.18 -8.08
CA ILE A 163 -4.74 -0.10 -7.58
C ILE A 163 -3.76 -0.58 -8.66
N ALA A 164 -4.00 -1.75 -9.26
CA ALA A 164 -3.08 -2.31 -10.25
C ALA A 164 -2.86 -1.38 -11.44
N HIS A 165 -3.93 -0.77 -11.97
CA HIS A 165 -3.84 0.18 -13.07
C HIS A 165 -3.10 1.46 -12.66
N ALA A 166 -3.43 2.03 -11.50
CA ALA A 166 -2.77 3.24 -11.02
C ALA A 166 -1.27 3.04 -10.77
N VAL A 167 -0.88 1.91 -10.17
CA VAL A 167 0.53 1.57 -9.96
C VAL A 167 1.25 1.37 -11.30
N TYR A 168 0.59 0.74 -12.26
CA TYR A 168 1.15 0.56 -13.60
C TYR A 168 1.38 1.91 -14.29
N GLU A 169 0.36 2.76 -14.38
CA GLU A 169 0.43 4.06 -15.04
C GLU A 169 1.47 4.96 -14.39
N TYR A 170 1.37 5.15 -13.07
CA TYR A 170 2.32 5.96 -12.30
C TYR A 170 3.76 5.43 -12.43
N GLY A 171 3.93 4.11 -12.33
CA GLY A 171 5.25 3.49 -12.43
C GLY A 171 5.88 3.62 -13.83
N MET A 172 5.07 3.65 -14.88
CA MET A 172 5.54 3.91 -16.25
C MET A 172 5.91 5.39 -16.44
N GLU A 173 5.10 6.32 -15.94
CA GLU A 173 5.35 7.77 -16.03
C GLU A 173 6.61 8.18 -15.26
N GLU A 174 6.82 7.62 -14.07
CA GLU A 174 7.97 7.93 -13.20
C GLU A 174 9.21 7.04 -13.48
N ASN A 175 9.17 6.21 -14.54
CA ASN A 175 10.24 5.28 -14.90
C ASN A 175 10.65 4.33 -13.76
N ILE A 176 9.65 3.83 -13.02
CA ILE A 176 9.85 2.85 -11.93
C ILE A 176 10.05 1.44 -12.51
N PHE A 177 9.42 1.08 -13.62
CA PHE A 177 9.48 -0.26 -14.25
C PHE A 177 10.46 -0.39 -15.42
#